data_a4feb3576f765fda74fec9f6ab7816e5
#
_entry.id   a4feb3576f765fda74fec9f6ab7816e5
#
_cell.length_a   1.000
_cell.length_b   1.000
_cell.length_c   1.000
_cell.angle_alpha   90.00
_cell.angle_beta   90.00
_cell.angle_gamma   90.00
#
_symmetry.space_group_name_H-M   'P 1'
#
loop_
_entity.id
_entity.type
_entity.pdbx_description
1 polymer ?
#
loop_
_entity_poly.entity_id
_entity_poly.type
_entity_poly.pdbx_seq_one_letter_code
_entity_poly.pdbx_strand_id
1 'polypeptide(L)'
;EDYEFAKLEAWFQQLIGDYRKWADYTWQWRELRQQSIAGLQFPFDYRDGQKELVSYVYQTIYHKKKLFLEAPTGVGKTISTIFPAVKAMGKDMGDKLFYLTAKTITRTVAEDTFSLLREKGLRFKSIILTAKEKICFQERTECNPEQCPYAKGHFDRINDAIYDLLTREESFTRSKIEEYALKHQECPFEFGLDLSLFADGIIGDYNYIFDPHVYLKRFFGDGSQGDYVFLIDEAHNLLERGREMYSAPLRKEDLLELKREIKQTIMSEMEEAAFKKRDKDEISGQMTLEMTDASKQLPQVSIPEESDGTDSLYIKGHKLKKSDGKSTFVREGYAERISQMLEKCNTQLLSMKRDCDGYRLVDDIDMLVQPLTRLHGIISDYLEEQEKVSLEVRENLLDFYFKLSHFLDIYERQDENYVKYTRMCEDGSFELKLFCVNPRENLKECMLRGRSTILFSATFLPIQYYKNLLGGEKEDYEVYAHSVFDPEKRTILIAGDVTSKFTRRSREEYYNIARYIHEVVKNRHGNYMVFFPSYSFMEHIYEIYKQYFMTEEEECLVQQESMNEEEREYFLNRSRGNEDCDLQ
;
A
#
# COMPACT_ATOMS: atom_id res chain seq x y z
N GLU A 1 21.67 -8.54 -37.15
CA GLU A 1 20.66 -9.04 -38.13
C GLU A 1 20.66 -8.12 -39.34
N ASP A 2 20.78 -8.69 -40.52
CA ASP A 2 20.71 -7.94 -41.78
C ASP A 2 19.25 -7.86 -42.25
N TYR A 3 18.71 -6.66 -42.39
CA TYR A 3 17.36 -6.43 -42.92
C TYR A 3 17.40 -5.92 -44.37
N GLU A 4 16.48 -6.39 -45.20
CA GLU A 4 16.26 -5.78 -46.51
C GLU A 4 15.76 -4.35 -46.32
N PHE A 5 16.33 -3.40 -47.09
CA PHE A 5 16.00 -1.98 -47.03
C PHE A 5 14.50 -1.70 -47.09
N ALA A 6 13.80 -2.36 -48.04
CA ALA A 6 12.35 -2.19 -48.20
C ALA A 6 11.53 -2.60 -46.95
N LYS A 7 11.96 -3.65 -46.25
CA LYS A 7 11.29 -4.08 -44.99
C LYS A 7 11.54 -3.10 -43.87
N LEU A 8 12.78 -2.60 -43.76
CA LEU A 8 13.15 -1.61 -42.76
C LEU A 8 12.43 -0.28 -43.01
N GLU A 9 12.31 0.15 -44.29
CA GLU A 9 11.59 1.37 -44.65
C GLU A 9 10.10 1.23 -44.34
N ALA A 10 9.45 0.11 -44.68
CA ALA A 10 8.05 -0.13 -44.38
C ALA A 10 7.78 -0.13 -42.87
N TRP A 11 8.63 -0.80 -42.10
CA TRP A 11 8.56 -0.79 -40.63
C TRP A 11 8.72 0.63 -40.06
N PHE A 12 9.68 1.40 -40.56
CA PHE A 12 9.92 2.77 -40.11
C PHE A 12 8.73 3.70 -40.44
N GLN A 13 8.13 3.57 -41.64
CA GLN A 13 6.93 4.34 -42.01
C GLN A 13 5.74 4.00 -41.09
N GLN A 14 5.56 2.73 -40.77
CA GLN A 14 4.53 2.32 -39.81
C GLN A 14 4.79 2.91 -38.45
N LEU A 15 6.02 2.82 -37.91
CA LEU A 15 6.41 3.41 -36.61
C LEU A 15 6.15 4.92 -36.57
N ILE A 16 6.50 5.66 -37.63
CA ILE A 16 6.21 7.10 -37.73
C ILE A 16 4.69 7.34 -37.77
N GLY A 17 3.92 6.52 -38.46
CA GLY A 17 2.46 6.61 -38.52
C GLY A 17 1.83 6.46 -37.14
N ASP A 18 2.26 5.45 -36.40
CA ASP A 18 1.81 5.18 -35.03
C ASP A 18 2.23 6.31 -34.08
N TYR A 19 3.48 6.75 -34.12
CA TYR A 19 3.95 7.89 -33.33
C TYR A 19 3.16 9.16 -33.61
N ARG A 20 2.88 9.46 -34.88
CA ARG A 20 2.09 10.63 -35.26
C ARG A 20 0.66 10.57 -34.71
N LYS A 21 0.02 9.40 -34.74
CA LYS A 21 -1.30 9.19 -34.12
C LYS A 21 -1.33 9.61 -32.66
N TRP A 22 -0.32 9.21 -31.88
CA TRP A 22 -0.19 9.55 -30.48
C TRP A 22 0.15 11.03 -30.25
N ALA A 23 1.07 11.59 -31.05
CA ALA A 23 1.46 12.99 -30.97
C ALA A 23 0.28 13.93 -31.30
N ASP A 24 -0.46 13.65 -32.38
CA ASP A 24 -1.64 14.42 -32.78
C ASP A 24 -2.74 14.34 -31.69
N TYR A 25 -2.98 13.16 -31.12
CA TYR A 25 -3.93 12.97 -30.04
C TYR A 25 -3.52 13.80 -28.79
N THR A 26 -2.28 13.70 -28.36
CA THR A 26 -1.78 14.39 -27.17
C THR A 26 -1.85 15.90 -27.32
N TRP A 27 -1.47 16.41 -28.51
CA TRP A 27 -1.56 17.83 -28.82
C TRP A 27 -3.01 18.32 -28.84
N GLN A 28 -3.91 17.63 -29.54
CA GLN A 28 -5.33 17.99 -29.60
C GLN A 28 -5.99 17.96 -28.22
N TRP A 29 -5.66 16.95 -27.40
CA TRP A 29 -6.17 16.84 -26.04
C TRP A 29 -5.71 18.03 -25.17
N ARG A 30 -4.43 18.39 -25.24
CA ARG A 30 -3.87 19.55 -24.52
C ARG A 30 -4.60 20.84 -24.89
N GLU A 31 -4.79 21.11 -26.18
CA GLU A 31 -5.52 22.30 -26.66
C GLU A 31 -6.96 22.32 -26.15
N LEU A 32 -7.67 21.19 -26.27
CA LEU A 32 -9.05 21.07 -25.81
C LEU A 32 -9.16 21.29 -24.29
N ARG A 33 -8.25 20.69 -23.53
CA ARG A 33 -8.17 20.89 -22.09
C ARG A 33 -7.96 22.36 -21.73
N GLN A 34 -6.96 23.02 -22.31
CA GLN A 34 -6.65 24.41 -22.03
C GLN A 34 -7.83 25.35 -22.36
N GLN A 35 -8.48 25.16 -23.51
CA GLN A 35 -9.66 25.93 -23.89
C GLN A 35 -10.82 25.73 -22.88
N SER A 36 -11.07 24.50 -22.46
CA SER A 36 -12.14 24.20 -21.49
C SER A 36 -11.87 24.82 -20.12
N ILE A 37 -10.62 24.78 -19.65
CA ILE A 37 -10.22 25.38 -18.37
C ILE A 37 -10.34 26.90 -18.42
N ALA A 38 -10.05 27.54 -19.55
CA ALA A 38 -10.14 29.00 -19.69
C ALA A 38 -11.58 29.50 -19.39
N GLY A 39 -12.59 28.81 -19.93
CA GLY A 39 -14.01 29.12 -19.75
C GLY A 39 -14.62 28.65 -18.41
N LEU A 40 -13.93 27.78 -17.68
CA LEU A 40 -14.47 27.17 -16.47
C LEU A 40 -14.69 28.20 -15.35
N GLN A 41 -15.87 28.19 -14.75
CA GLN A 41 -16.19 28.99 -13.57
C GLN A 41 -16.42 28.09 -12.36
N PHE A 42 -16.34 28.68 -11.17
CA PHE A 42 -16.67 27.96 -9.94
C PHE A 42 -18.14 27.50 -9.99
N PRO A 43 -18.43 26.22 -9.70
CA PRO A 43 -19.73 25.62 -10.02
C PRO A 43 -20.89 26.06 -9.11
N PHE A 44 -20.60 26.74 -8.02
CA PHE A 44 -21.56 27.17 -7.02
C PHE A 44 -21.37 28.67 -6.65
N ASP A 45 -22.33 29.24 -5.94
CA ASP A 45 -22.09 30.47 -5.20
C ASP A 45 -21.09 30.22 -4.09
N TYR A 46 -20.11 31.11 -3.94
CA TYR A 46 -19.12 30.99 -2.90
C TYR A 46 -19.73 31.10 -1.51
N ARG A 47 -19.39 30.17 -0.63
CA ARG A 47 -19.62 30.27 0.80
C ARG A 47 -18.66 31.29 1.42
N ASP A 48 -18.98 31.77 2.62
CA ASP A 48 -18.10 32.68 3.36
C ASP A 48 -16.71 32.07 3.55
N GLY A 49 -15.66 32.85 3.23
CA GLY A 49 -14.27 32.40 3.28
C GLY A 49 -13.83 31.49 2.15
N GLN A 50 -14.73 30.92 1.35
CA GLN A 50 -14.40 29.95 0.31
C GLN A 50 -13.64 30.59 -0.87
N LYS A 51 -13.97 31.82 -1.23
CA LYS A 51 -13.30 32.56 -2.30
C LYS A 51 -11.84 32.87 -1.95
N GLU A 52 -11.60 33.25 -0.70
CA GLU A 52 -10.25 33.47 -0.16
C GLU A 52 -9.45 32.19 -0.19
N LEU A 53 -10.04 31.07 0.21
CA LEU A 53 -9.41 29.76 0.20
C LEU A 53 -8.98 29.34 -1.20
N VAL A 54 -9.85 29.48 -2.20
CA VAL A 54 -9.55 29.26 -3.63
C VAL A 54 -8.39 30.14 -4.08
N SER A 55 -8.36 31.40 -3.65
CA SER A 55 -7.28 32.34 -3.97
C SER A 55 -5.95 31.92 -3.35
N TYR A 56 -5.93 31.51 -2.08
CA TYR A 56 -4.71 31.03 -1.42
C TYR A 56 -4.12 29.80 -2.09
N VAL A 57 -4.95 28.83 -2.45
CA VAL A 57 -4.48 27.64 -3.18
C VAL A 57 -3.87 28.03 -4.52
N TYR A 58 -4.56 28.88 -5.31
CA TYR A 58 -4.05 29.36 -6.59
C TYR A 58 -2.71 30.10 -6.46
N GLN A 59 -2.61 31.04 -5.50
CA GLN A 59 -1.38 31.79 -5.23
C GLN A 59 -0.22 30.89 -4.78
N THR A 60 -0.52 29.86 -3.99
CA THR A 60 0.47 28.88 -3.55
C THR A 60 1.08 28.15 -4.74
N ILE A 61 0.26 27.72 -5.69
CA ILE A 61 0.71 27.06 -6.92
C ILE A 61 1.54 28.03 -7.79
N TYR A 62 1.08 29.27 -7.89
CA TYR A 62 1.79 30.34 -8.63
C TYR A 62 3.19 30.58 -8.06
N HIS A 63 3.32 30.65 -6.74
CA HIS A 63 4.59 30.92 -6.06
C HIS A 63 5.44 29.67 -5.84
N LYS A 64 5.02 28.50 -6.27
CA LYS A 64 5.72 27.20 -6.10
C LYS A 64 6.04 26.91 -4.62
N LYS A 65 5.08 27.13 -3.74
CA LYS A 65 5.20 26.96 -2.30
C LYS A 65 4.37 25.77 -1.80
N LYS A 66 4.48 25.50 -0.50
CA LYS A 66 3.58 24.60 0.20
C LYS A 66 2.54 25.43 0.96
N LEU A 67 1.33 24.89 1.07
CA LEU A 67 0.24 25.44 1.87
C LEU A 67 -0.20 24.43 2.92
N PHE A 68 -0.22 24.85 4.16
CA PHE A 68 -0.82 24.11 5.27
C PHE A 68 -2.16 24.76 5.59
N LEU A 69 -3.24 24.03 5.30
CA LEU A 69 -4.59 24.54 5.36
C LEU A 69 -5.40 23.80 6.42
N GLU A 70 -5.74 24.47 7.50
CA GLU A 70 -6.79 24.02 8.42
C GLU A 70 -8.13 24.49 7.87
N ALA A 71 -8.98 23.55 7.49
CA ALA A 71 -10.29 23.84 6.93
C ALA A 71 -11.35 22.90 7.53
N PRO A 72 -12.25 23.42 8.37
CA PRO A 72 -13.33 22.65 8.98
C PRO A 72 -14.20 21.92 7.96
N THR A 73 -14.95 20.92 8.41
CA THR A 73 -15.95 20.26 7.57
C THR A 73 -17.01 21.26 7.10
N GLY A 74 -17.58 21.04 5.92
CA GLY A 74 -18.64 21.89 5.37
C GLY A 74 -18.18 23.09 4.53
N VAL A 75 -16.91 23.49 4.59
CA VAL A 75 -16.38 24.61 3.77
C VAL A 75 -16.16 24.24 2.30
N GLY A 76 -16.38 22.97 1.91
CA GLY A 76 -16.15 22.51 0.54
C GLY A 76 -14.68 22.38 0.18
N LYS A 77 -13.86 21.76 1.05
CA LYS A 77 -12.40 21.56 0.87
C LYS A 77 -12.03 21.05 -0.51
N THR A 78 -12.65 19.95 -0.93
CA THR A 78 -12.28 19.24 -2.16
C THR A 78 -12.42 20.15 -3.39
N ILE A 79 -13.57 20.81 -3.58
CA ILE A 79 -13.77 21.70 -4.72
C ILE A 79 -12.90 22.96 -4.62
N SER A 80 -12.67 23.47 -3.39
CA SER A 80 -11.86 24.67 -3.16
C SER A 80 -10.35 24.44 -3.33
N THR A 81 -9.92 23.19 -3.42
CA THR A 81 -8.53 22.81 -3.73
C THR A 81 -8.38 22.34 -5.17
N ILE A 82 -9.29 21.51 -5.69
CA ILE A 82 -9.26 21.01 -7.07
C ILE A 82 -9.49 22.14 -8.09
N PHE A 83 -10.52 22.96 -7.93
CA PHE A 83 -10.84 24.00 -8.89
C PHE A 83 -9.68 24.98 -9.15
N PRO A 84 -9.05 25.60 -8.12
CA PRO A 84 -7.93 26.51 -8.35
C PRO A 84 -6.68 25.79 -8.89
N ALA A 85 -6.46 24.53 -8.55
CA ALA A 85 -5.38 23.72 -9.13
C ALA A 85 -5.59 23.51 -10.63
N VAL A 86 -6.80 23.11 -11.05
CA VAL A 86 -7.19 23.01 -12.47
C VAL A 86 -7.04 24.37 -13.17
N LYS A 87 -7.48 25.47 -12.56
CA LYS A 87 -7.30 26.82 -13.12
C LYS A 87 -5.84 27.20 -13.30
N ALA A 88 -4.96 26.78 -12.38
CA ALA A 88 -3.52 27.00 -12.47
C ALA A 88 -2.90 26.18 -13.63
N MET A 89 -3.34 24.93 -13.83
CA MET A 89 -2.94 24.10 -14.97
C MET A 89 -3.32 24.76 -16.32
N GLY A 90 -4.47 25.43 -16.37
CA GLY A 90 -4.90 26.22 -17.53
C GLY A 90 -4.05 27.48 -17.81
N LYS A 91 -3.05 27.75 -17.00
CA LYS A 91 -2.05 28.82 -17.15
C LYS A 91 -0.63 28.27 -17.19
N ASP A 92 -0.48 26.99 -17.59
CA ASP A 92 0.78 26.27 -17.65
C ASP A 92 1.54 26.26 -16.29
N MET A 93 0.79 26.28 -15.18
CA MET A 93 1.34 26.20 -13.83
C MET A 93 1.16 24.79 -13.23
N GLY A 94 1.26 23.77 -14.07
CA GLY A 94 1.19 22.36 -13.69
C GLY A 94 0.79 21.50 -14.87
N ASP A 95 1.47 20.37 -15.03
CA ASP A 95 1.16 19.39 -16.06
C ASP A 95 0.14 18.37 -15.59
N LYS A 96 0.24 17.96 -14.31
CA LYS A 96 -0.63 16.95 -13.70
C LYS A 96 -0.99 17.33 -12.27
N LEU A 97 -2.15 16.86 -11.85
CA LEU A 97 -2.68 17.00 -10.51
C LEU A 97 -2.70 15.63 -9.83
N PHE A 98 -2.08 15.51 -8.64
CA PHE A 98 -2.18 14.32 -7.80
C PHE A 98 -3.06 14.66 -6.59
N TYR A 99 -4.19 13.99 -6.47
CA TYR A 99 -5.07 14.07 -5.30
C TYR A 99 -4.86 12.84 -4.43
N LEU A 100 -4.30 13.02 -3.24
CA LEU A 100 -3.85 11.94 -2.39
C LEU A 100 -4.65 11.89 -1.09
N THR A 101 -5.11 10.71 -0.72
CA THR A 101 -5.85 10.48 0.51
C THR A 101 -5.74 9.03 0.97
N ALA A 102 -5.74 8.82 2.29
CA ALA A 102 -5.70 7.48 2.89
C ALA A 102 -7.03 6.71 2.78
N LYS A 103 -8.16 7.43 2.56
CA LYS A 103 -9.51 6.85 2.64
C LYS A 103 -10.13 6.68 1.25
N THR A 104 -10.71 5.50 0.98
CA THR A 104 -11.40 5.22 -0.29
C THR A 104 -12.56 6.18 -0.55
N ILE A 105 -13.38 6.49 0.46
CA ILE A 105 -14.53 7.41 0.33
C ILE A 105 -14.09 8.80 -0.16
N THR A 106 -12.97 9.31 0.33
CA THR A 106 -12.49 10.64 -0.10
C THR A 106 -11.94 10.62 -1.54
N ARG A 107 -11.52 9.45 -2.06
CA ARG A 107 -11.18 9.28 -3.49
C ARG A 107 -12.41 9.43 -4.38
N THR A 108 -13.54 8.84 -3.97
CA THR A 108 -14.83 8.98 -4.66
C THR A 108 -15.26 10.44 -4.69
N VAL A 109 -15.19 11.15 -3.56
CA VAL A 109 -15.53 12.59 -3.48
C VAL A 109 -14.66 13.46 -4.40
N ALA A 110 -13.38 13.11 -4.57
CA ALA A 110 -12.50 13.80 -5.51
C ALA A 110 -12.95 13.57 -6.97
N GLU A 111 -13.28 12.33 -7.33
CA GLU A 111 -13.77 12.00 -8.68
C GLU A 111 -15.13 12.61 -8.96
N ASP A 112 -16.05 12.62 -8.00
CA ASP A 112 -17.34 13.32 -8.09
C ASP A 112 -17.14 14.81 -8.34
N THR A 113 -16.11 15.40 -7.71
CA THR A 113 -15.75 16.81 -7.95
C THR A 113 -15.27 17.04 -9.37
N PHE A 114 -14.42 16.16 -9.92
CA PHE A 114 -14.04 16.24 -11.33
C PHE A 114 -15.25 16.03 -12.26
N SER A 115 -16.13 15.09 -11.94
CA SER A 115 -17.36 14.85 -12.71
C SER A 115 -18.27 16.06 -12.73
N LEU A 116 -18.49 16.70 -11.59
CA LEU A 116 -19.21 17.97 -11.50
C LEU A 116 -18.58 19.06 -12.37
N LEU A 117 -17.26 19.19 -12.37
CA LEU A 117 -16.57 20.17 -13.21
C LEU A 117 -16.70 19.83 -14.72
N ARG A 118 -16.69 18.54 -15.09
CA ARG A 118 -16.96 18.07 -16.46
C ARG A 118 -18.37 18.43 -16.91
N GLU A 119 -19.38 18.28 -16.07
CA GLU A 119 -20.74 18.74 -16.34
C GLU A 119 -20.84 20.27 -16.59
N LYS A 120 -19.91 21.02 -16.02
CA LYS A 120 -19.77 22.47 -16.26
C LYS A 120 -18.86 22.83 -17.43
N GLY A 121 -18.48 21.84 -18.23
CA GLY A 121 -17.74 22.01 -19.49
C GLY A 121 -16.23 21.82 -19.40
N LEU A 122 -15.70 21.36 -18.27
CA LEU A 122 -14.28 20.98 -18.16
C LEU A 122 -14.00 19.73 -19.01
N ARG A 123 -12.92 19.75 -19.77
CA ARG A 123 -12.34 18.57 -20.43
C ARG A 123 -11.09 18.17 -19.66
N PHE A 124 -11.17 17.06 -18.93
CA PHE A 124 -10.13 16.67 -17.99
C PHE A 124 -10.20 15.18 -17.72
N LYS A 125 -9.11 14.49 -17.91
CA LYS A 125 -9.01 13.06 -17.67
C LYS A 125 -8.55 12.80 -16.25
N SER A 126 -9.37 12.09 -15.48
CA SER A 126 -9.05 11.66 -14.13
C SER A 126 -8.96 10.15 -14.02
N ILE A 127 -8.04 9.66 -13.19
CA ILE A 127 -7.86 8.23 -12.88
C ILE A 127 -7.86 7.98 -11.38
N ILE A 128 -8.56 6.92 -10.95
CA ILE A 128 -8.47 6.40 -9.59
C ILE A 128 -7.55 5.18 -9.60
N LEU A 129 -6.37 5.33 -9.03
CA LEU A 129 -5.43 4.22 -8.89
C LEU A 129 -5.90 3.27 -7.80
N THR A 130 -6.02 2.00 -8.15
CA THR A 130 -6.44 0.91 -7.27
C THR A 130 -5.27 -0.02 -6.99
N ALA A 131 -5.11 -0.44 -5.74
CA ALA A 131 -4.06 -1.39 -5.36
C ALA A 131 -4.23 -2.73 -6.08
N LYS A 132 -3.12 -3.38 -6.37
CA LYS A 132 -3.03 -4.60 -7.17
C LYS A 132 -3.93 -5.72 -6.63
N GLU A 133 -3.93 -5.92 -5.32
CA GLU A 133 -4.70 -6.97 -4.64
C GLU A 133 -6.21 -6.76 -4.78
N LYS A 134 -6.64 -5.51 -5.03
CA LYS A 134 -8.07 -5.16 -5.17
C LYS A 134 -8.59 -5.21 -6.59
N ILE A 135 -7.70 -5.11 -7.60
CA ILE A 135 -8.08 -5.00 -9.01
C ILE A 135 -7.67 -6.21 -9.84
N CYS A 136 -6.79 -7.08 -9.32
CA CYS A 136 -6.33 -8.26 -10.03
C CYS A 136 -7.48 -9.24 -10.30
N PHE A 137 -7.58 -9.75 -11.53
CA PHE A 137 -8.58 -10.75 -11.93
C PHE A 137 -8.24 -12.17 -11.48
N GLN A 138 -7.03 -12.40 -10.99
CA GLN A 138 -6.57 -13.71 -10.54
C GLN A 138 -6.74 -13.82 -9.02
N GLU A 139 -7.12 -15.00 -8.53
CA GLU A 139 -7.17 -15.29 -7.09
C GLU A 139 -5.79 -15.20 -6.43
N ARG A 140 -4.74 -15.56 -7.20
CA ARG A 140 -3.34 -15.43 -6.79
C ARG A 140 -2.60 -14.47 -7.72
N THR A 141 -1.87 -13.53 -7.16
CA THR A 141 -1.14 -12.50 -7.92
C THR A 141 0.20 -13.01 -8.46
N GLU A 142 0.16 -13.96 -9.38
CA GLU A 142 1.34 -14.47 -10.06
C GLU A 142 1.56 -13.74 -11.39
N CYS A 143 2.38 -12.68 -11.35
CA CYS A 143 2.53 -11.74 -12.46
C CYS A 143 3.63 -12.14 -13.46
N ASN A 144 3.58 -13.38 -13.96
CA ASN A 144 4.47 -13.84 -15.01
C ASN A 144 3.67 -14.32 -16.25
N PRO A 145 4.25 -14.22 -17.46
CA PRO A 145 3.55 -14.59 -18.70
C PRO A 145 3.16 -16.07 -18.84
N GLU A 146 3.72 -16.95 -18.02
CA GLU A 146 3.43 -18.39 -18.06
C GLU A 146 2.15 -18.73 -17.29
N GLN A 147 1.89 -17.99 -16.20
CA GLN A 147 0.80 -18.26 -15.27
C GLN A 147 -0.34 -17.25 -15.37
N CYS A 148 -0.04 -16.00 -15.74
CA CYS A 148 -1.06 -14.97 -15.90
C CYS A 148 -1.39 -14.70 -17.37
N PRO A 149 -2.62 -15.00 -17.83
CA PRO A 149 -3.03 -14.76 -19.22
C PRO A 149 -3.06 -13.27 -19.59
N TYR A 150 -3.22 -12.39 -18.60
CA TYR A 150 -3.24 -10.94 -18.76
C TYR A 150 -1.84 -10.32 -18.83
N ALA A 151 -0.81 -10.99 -18.27
CA ALA A 151 0.58 -10.59 -18.41
C ALA A 151 1.18 -11.05 -19.74
N LYS A 152 0.69 -12.18 -20.29
CA LYS A 152 1.17 -12.73 -21.55
C LYS A 152 0.76 -11.84 -22.72
N GLY A 153 1.74 -11.29 -23.45
CA GLY A 153 1.51 -10.42 -24.61
C GLY A 153 0.98 -9.02 -24.24
N HIS A 154 1.14 -8.58 -23.00
CA HIS A 154 0.74 -7.25 -22.54
C HIS A 154 1.31 -6.13 -23.41
N PHE A 155 2.60 -6.15 -23.72
CA PHE A 155 3.25 -5.09 -24.51
C PHE A 155 2.78 -5.03 -25.96
N ASP A 156 2.18 -6.10 -26.49
CA ASP A 156 1.65 -6.12 -27.85
C ASP A 156 0.26 -5.46 -27.95
N ARG A 157 -0.50 -5.44 -26.86
CA ARG A 157 -1.90 -4.99 -26.83
C ARG A 157 -2.15 -3.69 -26.09
N ILE A 158 -1.27 -3.32 -25.16
CA ILE A 158 -1.47 -2.20 -24.23
C ILE A 158 -1.70 -0.87 -24.94
N ASN A 159 -1.00 -0.59 -26.02
CA ASN A 159 -1.14 0.67 -26.77
C ASN A 159 -2.55 0.84 -27.37
N ASP A 160 -3.10 -0.23 -27.93
CA ASP A 160 -4.46 -0.21 -28.50
C ASP A 160 -5.52 -0.09 -27.41
N ALA A 161 -5.32 -0.78 -26.27
CA ALA A 161 -6.21 -0.71 -25.12
C ALA A 161 -6.24 0.71 -24.52
N ILE A 162 -5.07 1.33 -24.33
CA ILE A 162 -4.97 2.72 -23.86
C ILE A 162 -5.65 3.68 -24.82
N TYR A 163 -5.36 3.57 -26.13
CA TYR A 163 -5.94 4.47 -27.13
C TYR A 163 -7.46 4.36 -27.21
N ASP A 164 -7.99 3.14 -27.12
CA ASP A 164 -9.44 2.88 -27.14
C ASP A 164 -10.14 3.57 -25.95
N LEU A 165 -9.60 3.43 -24.74
CA LEU A 165 -10.18 4.06 -23.56
C LEU A 165 -10.00 5.58 -23.57
N LEU A 166 -8.81 6.09 -23.91
CA LEU A 166 -8.51 7.52 -23.94
C LEU A 166 -9.42 8.31 -24.91
N THR A 167 -9.82 7.70 -26.02
CA THR A 167 -10.66 8.37 -27.04
C THR A 167 -12.15 8.39 -26.67
N ARG A 168 -12.58 7.57 -25.71
CA ARG A 168 -14.00 7.40 -25.37
C ARG A 168 -14.36 7.93 -23.99
N GLU A 169 -13.43 7.88 -23.04
CA GLU A 169 -13.69 8.18 -21.64
C GLU A 169 -12.82 9.33 -21.13
N GLU A 170 -13.30 10.02 -20.10
CA GLU A 170 -12.55 11.05 -19.37
C GLU A 170 -12.42 10.74 -17.87
N SER A 171 -13.18 9.76 -17.39
CA SER A 171 -13.15 9.26 -16.02
C SER A 171 -12.71 7.80 -16.02
N PHE A 172 -11.51 7.54 -15.52
CA PHE A 172 -10.92 6.20 -15.45
C PHE A 172 -11.12 5.63 -14.05
N THR A 173 -12.37 5.26 -13.75
CA THR A 173 -12.73 4.57 -12.51
C THR A 173 -12.28 3.12 -12.57
N ARG A 174 -12.26 2.44 -11.40
CA ARG A 174 -11.94 1.02 -11.31
C ARG A 174 -12.78 0.19 -12.29
N SER A 175 -14.10 0.41 -12.31
CA SER A 175 -15.01 -0.35 -13.20
C SER A 175 -14.70 -0.14 -14.67
N LYS A 176 -14.33 1.06 -15.09
CA LYS A 176 -13.93 1.35 -16.47
C LYS A 176 -12.59 0.71 -16.83
N ILE A 177 -11.62 0.75 -15.93
CA ILE A 177 -10.34 0.07 -16.12
C ILE A 177 -10.56 -1.45 -16.26
N GLU A 178 -11.37 -2.06 -15.40
CA GLU A 178 -11.70 -3.49 -15.46
C GLU A 178 -12.45 -3.85 -16.77
N GLU A 179 -13.43 -3.04 -17.20
CA GLU A 179 -14.18 -3.23 -18.44
C GLU A 179 -13.25 -3.30 -19.66
N TYR A 180 -12.36 -2.30 -19.81
CA TYR A 180 -11.45 -2.23 -20.96
C TYR A 180 -10.29 -3.22 -20.85
N ALA A 181 -9.81 -3.51 -19.65
CA ALA A 181 -8.82 -4.54 -19.41
C ALA A 181 -9.32 -5.94 -19.82
N LEU A 182 -10.57 -6.28 -19.50
CA LEU A 182 -11.20 -7.52 -19.96
C LEU A 182 -11.37 -7.54 -21.47
N LYS A 183 -11.82 -6.42 -22.06
CA LYS A 183 -12.02 -6.29 -23.51
C LYS A 183 -10.74 -6.55 -24.32
N HIS A 184 -9.61 -6.05 -23.83
CA HIS A 184 -8.31 -6.14 -24.49
C HIS A 184 -7.42 -7.25 -23.92
N GLN A 185 -7.89 -8.01 -22.94
CA GLN A 185 -7.15 -9.07 -22.25
C GLN A 185 -5.86 -8.54 -21.60
N GLU A 186 -5.94 -7.38 -20.93
CA GLU A 186 -4.84 -6.71 -20.25
C GLU A 186 -4.89 -6.90 -18.74
N CYS A 187 -3.72 -6.77 -18.08
CA CYS A 187 -3.67 -6.68 -16.63
C CYS A 187 -4.29 -5.35 -16.16
N PRO A 188 -5.40 -5.33 -15.40
CA PRO A 188 -6.06 -4.08 -15.03
C PRO A 188 -5.18 -3.18 -14.15
N PHE A 189 -4.26 -3.74 -13.38
CA PHE A 189 -3.32 -2.97 -12.56
C PHE A 189 -2.29 -2.24 -13.42
N GLU A 190 -1.56 -2.95 -14.30
CA GLU A 190 -0.56 -2.33 -15.19
C GLU A 190 -1.23 -1.37 -16.18
N PHE A 191 -2.40 -1.73 -16.70
CA PHE A 191 -3.20 -0.87 -17.57
C PHE A 191 -3.56 0.45 -16.89
N GLY A 192 -3.99 0.41 -15.61
CA GLY A 192 -4.25 1.62 -14.83
C GLY A 192 -3.00 2.47 -14.62
N LEU A 193 -1.85 1.84 -14.36
CA LEU A 193 -0.58 2.56 -14.21
C LEU A 193 -0.13 3.22 -15.51
N ASP A 194 -0.30 2.56 -16.66
CA ASP A 194 0.05 3.13 -17.96
C ASP A 194 -0.91 4.25 -18.38
N LEU A 195 -2.23 4.10 -18.12
CA LEU A 195 -3.23 5.15 -18.30
C LEU A 195 -2.92 6.41 -17.50
N SER A 196 -2.32 6.28 -16.31
CA SER A 196 -1.97 7.40 -15.46
C SER A 196 -1.01 8.38 -16.14
N LEU A 197 -0.20 7.92 -17.09
CA LEU A 197 0.69 8.77 -17.87
C LEU A 197 -0.08 9.75 -18.78
N PHE A 198 -1.29 9.40 -19.18
CA PHE A 198 -2.15 10.21 -20.04
C PHE A 198 -3.25 10.96 -19.27
N ALA A 199 -3.48 10.63 -18.00
CA ALA A 199 -4.43 11.32 -17.16
C ALA A 199 -3.91 12.70 -16.76
N ASP A 200 -4.79 13.69 -16.67
CA ASP A 200 -4.51 15.04 -16.17
C ASP A 200 -4.56 15.10 -14.63
N GLY A 201 -5.45 14.30 -14.02
CA GLY A 201 -5.61 14.14 -12.58
C GLY A 201 -5.46 12.69 -12.14
N ILE A 202 -4.66 12.45 -11.12
CA ILE A 202 -4.37 11.14 -10.55
C ILE A 202 -4.86 11.14 -9.10
N ILE A 203 -5.84 10.29 -8.79
CA ILE A 203 -6.40 10.11 -7.46
C ILE A 203 -5.86 8.82 -6.88
N GLY A 204 -5.28 8.86 -5.68
CA GLY A 204 -4.68 7.66 -5.10
C GLY A 204 -4.36 7.75 -3.60
N ASP A 205 -3.65 6.75 -3.12
CA ASP A 205 -3.12 6.71 -1.76
C ASP A 205 -1.85 7.54 -1.63
N TYR A 206 -1.52 7.97 -0.40
CA TYR A 206 -0.26 8.64 -0.09
C TYR A 206 0.96 7.83 -0.53
N ASN A 207 0.87 6.49 -0.49
CA ASN A 207 1.96 5.59 -0.84
C ASN A 207 2.50 5.85 -2.25
N TYR A 208 1.66 6.26 -3.18
CA TYR A 208 2.07 6.53 -4.57
C TYR A 208 3.09 7.67 -4.74
N ILE A 209 3.26 8.51 -3.72
CA ILE A 209 4.30 9.57 -3.72
C ILE A 209 5.31 9.35 -2.59
N PHE A 210 4.85 8.97 -1.40
CA PHE A 210 5.64 9.03 -0.17
C PHE A 210 6.29 7.71 0.25
N ASP A 211 5.80 6.56 -0.21
CA ASP A 211 6.39 5.28 0.16
C ASP A 211 7.67 4.99 -0.66
N PRO A 212 8.80 4.67 -0.04
CA PRO A 212 10.07 4.46 -0.73
C PRO A 212 10.08 3.27 -1.69
N HIS A 213 9.13 2.34 -1.57
CA HIS A 213 9.06 1.13 -2.40
C HIS A 213 7.89 1.12 -3.39
N VAL A 214 6.77 1.77 -3.02
CA VAL A 214 5.50 1.71 -3.77
C VAL A 214 5.27 2.97 -4.63
N TYR A 215 6.08 4.02 -4.44
CA TYR A 215 5.91 5.26 -5.21
C TYR A 215 5.89 5.02 -6.73
N LEU A 216 5.18 5.86 -7.44
CA LEU A 216 5.01 5.77 -8.90
C LEU A 216 6.33 6.02 -9.64
N LYS A 217 7.11 4.96 -9.88
CA LYS A 217 8.41 5.02 -10.58
C LYS A 217 8.27 5.61 -11.98
N ARG A 218 7.10 5.47 -12.65
CA ARG A 218 6.82 6.08 -13.95
C ARG A 218 6.90 7.62 -13.94
N PHE A 219 6.70 8.25 -12.78
CA PHE A 219 6.73 9.70 -12.59
C PHE A 219 7.97 10.17 -11.82
N PHE A 220 8.44 9.38 -10.88
CA PHE A 220 9.43 9.78 -9.88
C PHE A 220 10.68 8.89 -9.87
N GLY A 221 10.83 7.97 -10.84
CA GLY A 221 12.03 7.15 -10.98
C GLY A 221 13.26 8.00 -11.25
N ASP A 222 14.42 7.52 -10.82
CA ASP A 222 15.74 8.16 -11.01
C ASP A 222 15.80 9.63 -10.54
N GLY A 223 15.00 9.99 -9.51
CA GLY A 223 14.94 11.36 -8.98
C GLY A 223 14.24 12.36 -9.91
N SER A 224 13.44 11.87 -10.87
CA SER A 224 12.68 12.73 -11.79
C SER A 224 11.74 13.65 -11.03
N GLN A 225 11.67 14.91 -11.50
CA GLN A 225 10.76 15.94 -11.02
C GLN A 225 9.86 16.37 -12.17
N GLY A 226 8.63 16.77 -11.83
CA GLY A 226 7.70 17.27 -12.82
C GLY A 226 6.96 18.53 -12.35
N ASP A 227 6.31 19.21 -13.26
CA ASP A 227 5.48 20.37 -12.93
C ASP A 227 4.12 19.89 -12.37
N TYR A 228 4.18 19.11 -11.26
CA TYR A 228 3.05 18.44 -10.63
C TYR A 228 2.51 19.23 -9.45
N VAL A 229 1.18 19.28 -9.31
CA VAL A 229 0.51 19.85 -8.14
C VAL A 229 0.02 18.71 -7.25
N PHE A 230 0.45 18.70 -5.99
CA PHE A 230 0.03 17.71 -5.01
C PHE A 230 -1.05 18.30 -4.11
N LEU A 231 -2.22 17.67 -4.07
CA LEU A 231 -3.32 17.95 -3.14
C LEU A 231 -3.41 16.79 -2.15
N ILE A 232 -3.12 17.04 -0.89
CA ILE A 232 -3.04 16.02 0.15
C ILE A 232 -4.19 16.23 1.14
N ASP A 233 -5.22 15.41 0.98
CA ASP A 233 -6.43 15.46 1.82
C ASP A 233 -6.24 14.66 3.10
N GLU A 234 -6.88 15.10 4.19
CA GLU A 234 -6.73 14.55 5.53
C GLU A 234 -5.26 14.40 5.93
N ALA A 235 -4.46 15.41 5.59
CA ALA A 235 -2.99 15.38 5.69
C ALA A 235 -2.46 15.16 7.11
N HIS A 236 -3.28 15.29 8.16
CA HIS A 236 -2.93 14.89 9.51
C HIS A 236 -2.56 13.40 9.61
N ASN A 237 -3.17 12.55 8.77
CA ASN A 237 -2.84 11.12 8.72
C ASN A 237 -1.48 10.84 8.08
N LEU A 238 -0.98 11.75 7.23
CA LEU A 238 0.30 11.56 6.55
C LEU A 238 1.48 11.48 7.53
N LEU A 239 1.37 12.11 8.71
CA LEU A 239 2.41 12.05 9.73
C LEU A 239 2.64 10.62 10.23
N GLU A 240 1.58 9.95 10.68
CA GLU A 240 1.69 8.56 11.17
C GLU A 240 2.02 7.60 10.02
N ARG A 241 1.39 7.79 8.86
CA ARG A 241 1.73 7.01 7.66
C ARG A 241 3.18 7.19 7.25
N GLY A 242 3.72 8.41 7.33
CA GLY A 242 5.14 8.67 7.06
C GLY A 242 6.05 7.95 8.06
N ARG A 243 5.72 7.96 9.35
CA ARG A 243 6.45 7.18 10.35
C ARG A 243 6.45 5.69 10.02
N GLU A 244 5.31 5.13 9.63
CA GLU A 244 5.18 3.72 9.23
C GLU A 244 5.99 3.39 7.97
N MET A 245 5.85 4.19 6.90
CA MET A 245 6.54 3.99 5.61
C MET A 245 8.06 3.98 5.74
N TYR A 246 8.58 4.81 6.65
CA TYR A 246 10.01 4.95 6.89
C TYR A 246 10.49 4.20 8.14
N SER A 247 9.70 3.26 8.67
CA SER A 247 10.08 2.36 9.76
C SER A 247 10.11 0.93 9.27
N ALA A 248 11.09 0.15 9.72
CA ALA A 248 11.23 -1.24 9.31
C ALA A 248 11.31 -2.18 10.52
N PRO A 249 10.36 -3.10 10.70
CA PRO A 249 10.44 -4.17 11.66
C PRO A 249 11.21 -5.37 11.10
N LEU A 250 11.95 -6.07 11.96
CA LEU A 250 12.54 -7.38 11.68
C LEU A 250 12.13 -8.33 12.80
N ARG A 251 11.31 -9.33 12.47
CA ARG A 251 10.85 -10.33 13.43
C ARG A 251 11.73 -11.56 13.39
N LYS A 252 12.15 -12.01 14.56
CA LYS A 252 12.95 -13.21 14.70
C LYS A 252 12.22 -14.46 14.19
N GLU A 253 10.93 -14.50 14.41
CA GLU A 253 10.06 -15.63 14.04
C GLU A 253 9.98 -15.81 12.52
N ASP A 254 9.98 -14.72 11.74
CA ASP A 254 10.02 -14.77 10.25
C ASP A 254 11.28 -15.47 9.74
N LEU A 255 12.43 -15.20 10.37
CA LEU A 255 13.70 -15.90 10.01
C LEU A 255 13.65 -17.39 10.33
N LEU A 256 13.01 -17.76 11.44
CA LEU A 256 12.91 -19.16 11.85
C LEU A 256 11.93 -19.94 10.97
N GLU A 257 10.84 -19.32 10.56
CA GLU A 257 9.85 -19.89 9.65
C GLU A 257 10.48 -20.15 8.28
N LEU A 258 11.10 -19.15 7.69
CA LEU A 258 11.83 -19.30 6.43
C LEU A 258 12.91 -20.40 6.51
N LYS A 259 13.62 -20.48 7.63
CA LYS A 259 14.64 -21.53 7.84
C LYS A 259 14.04 -22.93 7.85
N ARG A 260 12.84 -23.11 8.44
CA ARG A 260 12.14 -24.42 8.46
C ARG A 260 11.72 -24.82 7.04
N GLU A 261 11.14 -23.90 6.29
CA GLU A 261 10.68 -24.12 4.92
C GLU A 261 11.84 -24.51 3.99
N ILE A 262 12.94 -23.77 4.04
CA ILE A 262 14.14 -24.09 3.25
C ILE A 262 14.69 -25.47 3.61
N LYS A 263 14.72 -25.84 4.90
CA LYS A 263 15.15 -27.17 5.31
C LYS A 263 14.23 -28.29 4.79
N GLN A 264 12.91 -28.08 4.84
CA GLN A 264 11.94 -29.05 4.31
C GLN A 264 12.12 -29.24 2.80
N THR A 265 12.31 -28.15 2.06
CA THR A 265 12.57 -28.18 0.62
C THR A 265 13.86 -28.94 0.29
N ILE A 266 14.95 -28.69 1.03
CA ILE A 266 16.22 -29.43 0.87
C ILE A 266 16.00 -30.93 1.11
N MET A 267 15.26 -31.29 2.16
CA MET A 267 15.00 -32.69 2.47
C MET A 267 14.17 -33.38 1.38
N SER A 268 13.10 -32.73 0.89
CA SER A 268 12.25 -33.28 -0.19
C SER A 268 13.04 -33.43 -1.50
N GLU A 269 13.88 -32.46 -1.87
CA GLU A 269 14.74 -32.54 -3.06
C GLU A 269 15.79 -33.66 -2.93
N MET A 270 16.34 -33.88 -1.74
CA MET A 270 17.29 -34.98 -1.49
C MET A 270 16.59 -36.34 -1.58
N GLU A 271 15.37 -36.47 -1.07
CA GLU A 271 14.57 -37.70 -1.18
C GLU A 271 14.19 -38.01 -2.64
N GLU A 272 13.76 -37.00 -3.40
CA GLU A 272 13.48 -37.16 -4.84
C GLU A 272 14.74 -37.54 -5.64
N ALA A 273 15.87 -36.93 -5.33
CA ALA A 273 17.13 -37.25 -5.98
C ALA A 273 17.58 -38.68 -5.64
N ALA A 274 17.37 -39.15 -4.40
CA ALA A 274 17.65 -40.51 -3.97
C ALA A 274 16.70 -41.51 -4.64
N PHE A 275 15.42 -41.17 -4.81
CA PHE A 275 14.43 -42.00 -5.51
C PHE A 275 14.77 -42.15 -7.01
N LYS A 276 15.04 -41.01 -7.70
CA LYS A 276 15.49 -41.02 -9.11
C LYS A 276 16.79 -41.78 -9.33
N LYS A 277 17.64 -41.86 -8.33
CA LYS A 277 18.90 -42.66 -8.39
C LYS A 277 18.61 -44.14 -8.24
N ARG A 278 17.68 -44.57 -7.36
CA ARG A 278 17.21 -45.95 -7.23
C ARG A 278 16.58 -46.47 -8.52
N ASP A 279 15.68 -45.69 -9.14
CA ASP A 279 15.06 -46.03 -10.42
C ASP A 279 16.09 -46.19 -11.55
N LYS A 280 17.11 -45.33 -11.60
CA LYS A 280 18.22 -45.48 -12.59
C LYS A 280 19.11 -46.70 -12.33
N ASP A 281 19.35 -47.01 -11.07
CA ASP A 281 20.15 -48.20 -10.70
C ASP A 281 19.35 -49.51 -10.92
N GLU A 282 18.01 -49.51 -10.75
CA GLU A 282 17.14 -50.63 -11.11
C GLU A 282 17.03 -50.85 -12.63
N ILE A 283 16.91 -49.78 -13.43
CA ILE A 283 16.90 -49.86 -14.89
C ILE A 283 18.28 -50.30 -15.43
N SER A 284 19.38 -49.90 -14.79
CA SER A 284 20.74 -50.35 -15.12
C SER A 284 21.04 -51.78 -14.66
N GLY A 285 20.37 -52.24 -13.60
CA GLY A 285 20.52 -53.59 -13.05
C GLY A 285 19.80 -54.70 -13.82
N GLN A 286 18.91 -54.37 -14.77
CA GLN A 286 18.19 -55.34 -15.63
C GLN A 286 18.99 -55.88 -16.82
N MET A 287 20.23 -55.44 -17.00
CA MET A 287 21.09 -55.93 -18.12
C MET A 287 22.29 -56.80 -17.72
N THR A 288 22.34 -57.30 -16.49
CA THR A 288 23.33 -58.36 -16.16
C THR A 288 22.73 -59.29 -15.12
N LEU A 289 22.17 -60.41 -15.63
CA LEU A 289 21.85 -61.58 -14.85
C LEU A 289 23.14 -62.40 -14.67
N GLU A 290 23.75 -62.32 -13.49
CA GLU A 290 24.55 -63.40 -12.95
C GLU A 290 24.30 -63.59 -11.45
N MET A 291 23.84 -64.78 -11.10
CA MET A 291 23.50 -65.19 -9.75
C MET A 291 24.77 -65.26 -8.90
N THR A 292 24.80 -64.65 -7.74
CA THR A 292 25.49 -65.19 -6.56
C THR A 292 24.75 -64.81 -5.29
N ASP A 293 24.39 -65.87 -4.58
CA ASP A 293 23.79 -65.92 -3.26
C ASP A 293 24.71 -65.32 -2.19
N ALA A 294 24.17 -64.43 -1.33
CA ALA A 294 24.66 -64.35 0.07
C ALA A 294 23.78 -63.33 0.88
N SER A 295 23.11 -63.91 1.83
CA SER A 295 22.46 -63.24 2.97
C SER A 295 23.41 -62.32 3.74
N LYS A 296 23.05 -61.02 3.92
CA LYS A 296 23.49 -60.20 5.07
C LYS A 296 22.50 -59.08 5.43
N GLN A 297 21.96 -59.29 6.59
CA GLN A 297 21.45 -58.39 7.62
C GLN A 297 21.32 -56.87 7.33
N LEU A 298 20.09 -56.38 7.45
CA LEU A 298 19.72 -54.97 7.61
C LEU A 298 20.15 -54.44 8.99
N PRO A 299 20.68 -53.23 9.10
CA PRO A 299 20.82 -52.58 10.39
C PRO A 299 19.50 -51.94 10.79
N GLN A 300 19.02 -52.25 12.00
CA GLN A 300 17.91 -51.58 12.68
C GLN A 300 18.31 -50.15 13.03
N VAL A 301 17.47 -49.20 12.61
CA VAL A 301 17.52 -47.81 13.10
C VAL A 301 16.67 -47.72 14.35
N SER A 302 17.31 -47.58 15.50
CA SER A 302 16.64 -47.22 16.75
C SER A 302 16.44 -45.70 16.80
N ILE A 303 15.21 -45.30 17.08
CA ILE A 303 14.80 -43.91 17.38
C ILE A 303 15.18 -43.64 18.83
N PRO A 304 15.95 -42.59 19.17
CA PRO A 304 16.10 -42.14 20.54
C PRO A 304 15.05 -41.12 20.88
N GLU A 305 14.43 -41.31 22.04
CA GLU A 305 13.57 -40.39 22.74
C GLU A 305 14.24 -39.06 23.10
N GLU A 306 13.44 -38.04 23.24
CA GLU A 306 13.82 -36.67 23.57
C GLU A 306 14.72 -36.57 24.80
N SER A 307 15.85 -35.89 24.67
CA SER A 307 16.54 -35.24 25.78
C SER A 307 17.09 -33.89 25.33
N ASP A 308 16.78 -32.89 26.14
CA ASP A 308 17.29 -31.52 26.15
C ASP A 308 18.82 -31.49 26.09
N GLY A 309 19.34 -30.62 25.21
CA GLY A 309 20.77 -30.26 25.30
C GLY A 309 21.51 -30.35 23.98
N THR A 310 21.88 -29.20 23.46
CA THR A 310 23.01 -28.89 22.59
C THR A 310 23.83 -30.04 22.11
N ASP A 311 23.70 -30.46 20.84
CA ASP A 311 24.78 -31.07 20.12
C ASP A 311 24.68 -30.79 18.61
N SER A 312 25.75 -30.23 18.08
CA SER A 312 25.97 -29.95 16.68
C SER A 312 26.16 -31.24 15.91
N LEU A 313 25.23 -31.59 15.04
CA LEU A 313 25.41 -32.68 14.07
C LEU A 313 26.34 -32.24 12.93
N TYR A 314 27.61 -32.55 13.04
CA TYR A 314 28.57 -32.53 11.94
C TYR A 314 28.32 -33.76 11.06
N ILE A 315 27.75 -33.56 9.87
CA ILE A 315 27.77 -34.57 8.82
C ILE A 315 29.07 -34.38 8.02
N LYS A 316 30.00 -35.31 8.17
CA LYS A 316 31.24 -35.37 7.36
C LYS A 316 30.88 -35.55 5.88
N GLY A 317 31.24 -34.54 5.06
CA GLY A 317 31.06 -34.57 3.62
C GLY A 317 31.81 -35.70 2.94
N HIS A 318 31.10 -36.55 2.24
CA HIS A 318 31.69 -37.47 1.26
C HIS A 318 31.90 -36.73 -0.06
N LYS A 319 33.16 -36.62 -0.51
CA LYS A 319 33.52 -36.17 -1.86
C LYS A 319 32.97 -37.17 -2.88
N LEU A 320 31.89 -36.81 -3.56
CA LEU A 320 31.41 -37.53 -4.73
C LEU A 320 32.14 -37.04 -5.98
N LYS A 321 32.62 -38.03 -6.78
CA LYS A 321 33.33 -37.80 -8.04
C LYS A 321 32.38 -37.14 -9.08
N LYS A 322 32.93 -36.18 -9.83
CA LYS A 322 32.26 -35.46 -10.94
C LYS A 322 31.63 -36.44 -11.94
N SER A 323 30.32 -36.27 -12.19
CA SER A 323 29.67 -36.65 -13.44
C SER A 323 28.76 -35.52 -13.87
N ASP A 324 28.73 -35.24 -15.15
CA ASP A 324 28.15 -34.11 -15.84
C ASP A 324 26.68 -33.82 -15.49
N GLY A 325 26.46 -32.80 -14.66
CA GLY A 325 25.13 -32.27 -14.30
C GLY A 325 25.27 -30.96 -13.55
N LYS A 326 25.52 -29.88 -14.27
CA LYS A 326 25.77 -28.55 -13.70
C LYS A 326 24.63 -27.97 -12.86
N SER A 327 23.38 -28.46 -12.98
CA SER A 327 22.22 -27.81 -12.36
C SER A 327 21.95 -28.22 -10.89
N THR A 328 22.17 -29.46 -10.52
CA THR A 328 21.92 -29.97 -9.16
C THR A 328 22.94 -29.49 -8.12
N PHE A 329 24.19 -29.27 -8.52
CA PHE A 329 25.26 -28.85 -7.61
C PHE A 329 25.17 -27.38 -7.17
N VAL A 330 24.57 -26.54 -7.99
CA VAL A 330 24.36 -25.12 -7.68
C VAL A 330 23.23 -24.95 -6.67
N ARG A 331 22.18 -25.75 -6.74
CA ARG A 331 21.00 -25.70 -5.85
C ARG A 331 21.35 -25.98 -4.39
N GLU A 332 22.06 -27.06 -4.11
CA GLU A 332 22.47 -27.45 -2.74
C GLU A 332 23.32 -26.35 -2.08
N GLY A 333 24.14 -25.65 -2.87
CA GLY A 333 25.00 -24.59 -2.38
C GLY A 333 24.24 -23.33 -1.89
N TYR A 334 23.18 -22.90 -2.57
CA TYR A 334 22.43 -21.68 -2.18
C TYR A 334 21.58 -21.91 -0.95
N ALA A 335 20.79 -22.97 -0.91
CA ALA A 335 19.91 -23.27 0.22
C ALA A 335 20.69 -23.48 1.52
N GLU A 336 21.85 -24.17 1.45
CA GLU A 336 22.74 -24.32 2.60
C GLU A 336 23.34 -22.97 3.05
N ARG A 337 23.78 -22.14 2.12
CA ARG A 337 24.29 -20.78 2.41
C ARG A 337 23.23 -19.88 3.02
N ILE A 338 21.98 -19.89 2.51
CA ILE A 338 20.85 -19.16 3.08
C ILE A 338 20.59 -19.63 4.51
N SER A 339 20.51 -20.95 4.73
CA SER A 339 20.29 -21.54 6.07
C SER A 339 21.39 -21.14 7.07
N GLN A 340 22.65 -21.11 6.65
CA GLN A 340 23.78 -20.69 7.49
C GLN A 340 23.71 -19.20 7.84
N MET A 341 23.31 -18.34 6.89
CA MET A 341 23.16 -16.91 7.16
C MET A 341 21.96 -16.63 8.08
N LEU A 342 20.83 -17.32 7.87
CA LEU A 342 19.68 -17.25 8.77
C LEU A 342 20.07 -17.64 10.20
N GLU A 343 20.92 -18.66 10.40
CA GLU A 343 21.41 -19.04 11.73
C GLU A 343 22.26 -17.95 12.37
N LYS A 344 23.15 -17.31 11.60
CA LYS A 344 23.96 -16.18 12.10
C LYS A 344 23.08 -15.01 12.52
N CYS A 345 22.08 -14.65 11.69
CA CYS A 345 21.12 -13.58 12.02
C CYS A 345 20.30 -13.95 13.28
N ASN A 346 19.81 -15.19 13.36
CA ASN A 346 19.07 -15.67 14.52
C ASN A 346 19.92 -15.64 15.80
N THR A 347 21.19 -15.98 15.74
CA THR A 347 22.10 -15.92 16.89
C THR A 347 22.23 -14.49 17.44
N GLN A 348 22.32 -13.48 16.57
CA GLN A 348 22.38 -12.08 16.97
C GLN A 348 21.04 -11.64 17.59
N LEU A 349 19.91 -11.97 16.96
CA LEU A 349 18.58 -11.64 17.50
C LEU A 349 18.29 -12.36 18.82
N LEU A 350 18.78 -13.58 19.01
CA LEU A 350 18.69 -14.29 20.29
C LEU A 350 19.50 -13.60 21.41
N SER A 351 20.67 -13.06 21.08
CA SER A 351 21.45 -12.27 22.03
C SER A 351 20.66 -11.04 22.46
N MET A 352 20.10 -10.30 21.51
CA MET A 352 19.27 -9.11 21.81
C MET A 352 18.01 -9.49 22.59
N LYS A 353 17.37 -10.63 22.29
CA LYS A 353 16.19 -11.12 23.01
C LYS A 353 16.49 -11.41 24.50
N ARG A 354 17.64 -12.00 24.80
CA ARG A 354 18.05 -12.29 26.19
C ARG A 354 18.21 -11.02 27.03
N ASP A 355 18.60 -9.93 26.39
CA ASP A 355 18.83 -8.63 27.03
C ASP A 355 17.58 -7.74 27.06
N CYS A 356 16.45 -8.20 26.50
CA CYS A 356 15.20 -7.45 26.37
C CYS A 356 14.16 -7.92 27.40
N ASP A 357 13.91 -7.10 28.39
CA ASP A 357 12.81 -7.29 29.34
C ASP A 357 11.61 -6.42 28.93
N GLY A 358 10.81 -6.97 28.00
CA GLY A 358 9.66 -6.30 27.40
C GLY A 358 10.04 -5.31 26.30
N TYR A 359 10.88 -4.32 26.58
CA TYR A 359 11.30 -3.26 25.65
C TYR A 359 12.71 -2.78 25.95
N ARG A 360 13.53 -2.54 24.93
CA ARG A 360 14.89 -1.99 25.08
C ARG A 360 15.32 -1.15 23.88
N LEU A 361 15.91 0.01 24.14
CA LEU A 361 16.63 0.80 23.13
C LEU A 361 17.97 0.13 22.78
N VAL A 362 18.35 0.21 21.50
CA VAL A 362 19.59 -0.38 20.98
C VAL A 362 20.33 0.69 20.19
N ASP A 363 21.59 0.91 20.53
CA ASP A 363 22.41 1.96 19.89
C ASP A 363 23.01 1.45 18.58
N ASP A 364 23.51 0.20 18.56
CA ASP A 364 24.23 -0.38 17.44
C ASP A 364 23.69 -1.78 17.08
N ILE A 365 23.51 -2.02 15.77
CA ILE A 365 23.06 -3.29 15.21
C ILE A 365 23.97 -3.79 14.05
N ASP A 366 25.14 -3.21 13.88
CA ASP A 366 26.05 -3.52 12.74
C ASP A 366 26.42 -5.00 12.66
N MET A 367 26.58 -5.65 13.81
CA MET A 367 26.85 -7.08 13.88
C MET A 367 25.72 -7.96 13.31
N LEU A 368 24.48 -7.45 13.31
CA LEU A 368 23.33 -8.10 12.68
C LEU A 368 23.20 -7.71 11.20
N VAL A 369 23.46 -6.44 10.87
CA VAL A 369 23.29 -5.93 9.50
C VAL A 369 24.22 -6.62 8.51
N GLN A 370 25.49 -6.89 8.89
CA GLN A 370 26.41 -7.58 8.01
C GLN A 370 25.93 -8.97 7.52
N PRO A 371 25.48 -9.90 8.39
CA PRO A 371 24.91 -11.15 7.91
C PRO A 371 23.56 -10.96 7.18
N LEU A 372 22.74 -9.96 7.52
CA LEU A 372 21.50 -9.63 6.79
C LEU A 372 21.80 -9.19 5.34
N THR A 373 22.76 -8.30 5.14
CA THR A 373 23.18 -7.86 3.79
C THR A 373 23.70 -9.03 2.94
N ARG A 374 24.47 -9.94 3.54
CA ARG A 374 24.92 -11.15 2.85
C ARG A 374 23.77 -12.09 2.53
N LEU A 375 22.83 -12.25 3.45
CA LEU A 375 21.63 -13.06 3.24
C LEU A 375 20.80 -12.50 2.08
N HIS A 376 20.59 -11.18 2.04
CA HIS A 376 19.89 -10.50 0.96
C HIS A 376 20.52 -10.78 -0.41
N GLY A 377 21.85 -10.64 -0.54
CA GLY A 377 22.56 -10.93 -1.78
C GLY A 377 22.43 -12.40 -2.21
N ILE A 378 22.56 -13.34 -1.27
CA ILE A 378 22.43 -14.78 -1.58
C ILE A 378 21.00 -15.13 -2.03
N ILE A 379 19.97 -14.51 -1.41
CA ILE A 379 18.58 -14.71 -1.81
C ILE A 379 18.34 -14.11 -3.21
N SER A 380 18.87 -12.91 -3.50
CA SER A 380 18.77 -12.30 -4.82
C SER A 380 19.36 -13.20 -5.90
N ASP A 381 20.61 -13.68 -5.73
CA ASP A 381 21.27 -14.60 -6.64
C ASP A 381 20.43 -15.88 -6.85
N TYR A 382 19.87 -16.41 -5.76
CA TYR A 382 19.04 -17.61 -5.80
C TYR A 382 17.74 -17.41 -6.60
N LEU A 383 17.08 -16.27 -6.44
CA LEU A 383 15.84 -15.95 -7.14
C LEU A 383 16.05 -15.67 -8.63
N GLU A 384 17.23 -15.13 -9.01
CA GLU A 384 17.58 -14.85 -10.41
C GLU A 384 17.94 -16.13 -11.20
N GLU A 385 18.61 -17.08 -10.56
CA GLU A 385 19.10 -18.30 -11.23
C GLU A 385 18.05 -19.43 -11.34
N GLN A 386 16.88 -19.30 -10.70
CA GLN A 386 15.95 -20.44 -10.53
C GLN A 386 14.62 -20.29 -11.25
N GLU A 387 14.46 -21.03 -12.34
CA GLU A 387 13.16 -21.23 -13.04
C GLU A 387 12.21 -22.25 -12.36
N LYS A 388 12.67 -23.06 -11.39
CA LYS A 388 11.92 -24.22 -10.85
C LYS A 388 12.01 -24.36 -9.32
N VAL A 389 11.57 -23.37 -8.57
CA VAL A 389 11.30 -23.50 -7.13
C VAL A 389 9.81 -23.82 -6.94
N SER A 390 9.45 -24.62 -5.92
CA SER A 390 8.04 -24.81 -5.58
C SER A 390 7.41 -23.44 -5.31
N LEU A 391 6.22 -23.20 -5.85
CA LEU A 391 5.52 -21.90 -5.79
C LEU A 391 5.44 -21.36 -4.37
N GLU A 392 5.09 -22.19 -3.40
CA GLU A 392 4.90 -21.81 -2.01
C GLU A 392 6.18 -21.27 -1.34
N VAL A 393 7.31 -21.96 -1.54
CA VAL A 393 8.61 -21.52 -0.99
C VAL A 393 9.09 -20.24 -1.68
N ARG A 394 8.80 -20.08 -2.97
CA ARG A 394 9.17 -18.87 -3.71
C ARG A 394 8.42 -17.64 -3.23
N GLU A 395 7.12 -17.76 -2.95
CA GLU A 395 6.30 -16.64 -2.44
C GLU A 395 6.82 -16.18 -1.07
N ASN A 396 7.01 -17.11 -0.13
CA ASN A 396 7.50 -16.81 1.22
C ASN A 396 8.92 -16.23 1.20
N LEU A 397 9.77 -16.75 0.31
CA LEU A 397 11.13 -16.24 0.12
C LEU A 397 11.14 -14.83 -0.48
N LEU A 398 10.26 -14.54 -1.44
CA LEU A 398 10.09 -13.21 -2.02
C LEU A 398 9.54 -12.22 -1.00
N ASP A 399 8.53 -12.62 -0.22
CA ASP A 399 7.98 -11.76 0.84
C ASP A 399 9.06 -11.41 1.89
N PHE A 400 9.82 -12.41 2.32
CA PHE A 400 10.95 -12.18 3.22
C PHE A 400 12.04 -11.31 2.58
N TYR A 401 12.36 -11.53 1.31
CA TYR A 401 13.34 -10.73 0.55
C TYR A 401 12.92 -9.25 0.52
N PHE A 402 11.67 -8.96 0.25
CA PHE A 402 11.17 -7.57 0.24
C PHE A 402 11.18 -6.94 1.64
N LYS A 403 10.80 -7.68 2.68
CA LYS A 403 10.89 -7.22 4.07
C LYS A 403 12.35 -6.92 4.46
N LEU A 404 13.28 -7.79 4.07
CA LEU A 404 14.70 -7.62 4.32
C LEU A 404 15.28 -6.44 3.52
N SER A 405 14.91 -6.29 2.25
CA SER A 405 15.28 -5.14 1.41
C SER A 405 14.83 -3.84 2.05
N HIS A 406 13.58 -3.78 2.50
CA HIS A 406 13.04 -2.62 3.21
C HIS A 406 13.82 -2.32 4.49
N PHE A 407 14.12 -3.33 5.30
CA PHE A 407 14.89 -3.15 6.54
C PHE A 407 16.29 -2.59 6.26
N LEU A 408 16.98 -3.10 5.25
CA LEU A 408 18.32 -2.64 4.86
C LEU A 408 18.28 -1.23 4.26
N ASP A 409 17.29 -0.91 3.43
CA ASP A 409 17.10 0.44 2.87
C ASP A 409 16.85 1.49 3.96
N ILE A 410 15.99 1.17 4.94
CA ILE A 410 15.76 2.06 6.09
C ILE A 410 17.02 2.17 6.97
N TYR A 411 17.79 1.09 7.13
CA TYR A 411 19.06 1.14 7.86
C TYR A 411 20.08 2.08 7.19
N GLU A 412 20.17 2.08 5.87
CA GLU A 412 21.06 2.97 5.12
C GLU A 412 20.61 4.45 5.17
N ARG A 413 19.28 4.69 5.24
CA ARG A 413 18.68 6.05 5.29
C ARG A 413 18.63 6.64 6.68
N GLN A 414 18.86 5.85 7.74
CA GLN A 414 18.69 6.32 9.12
C GLN A 414 19.61 7.51 9.43
N ASP A 415 19.06 8.46 10.16
CA ASP A 415 19.74 9.65 10.69
C ASP A 415 19.35 9.84 12.18
N GLU A 416 19.59 11.03 12.73
CA GLU A 416 19.22 11.41 14.11
C GLU A 416 17.71 11.35 14.42
N ASN A 417 16.86 11.26 13.37
CA ASN A 417 15.40 11.13 13.52
C ASN A 417 14.93 9.69 13.73
N TYR A 418 15.85 8.74 13.78
CA TYR A 418 15.54 7.32 13.96
C TYR A 418 15.93 6.80 15.33
N VAL A 419 15.14 5.87 15.83
CA VAL A 419 15.40 5.12 17.06
C VAL A 419 15.35 3.63 16.76
N LYS A 420 16.36 2.91 17.23
CA LYS A 420 16.39 1.43 17.18
C LYS A 420 15.93 0.87 18.51
N TYR A 421 14.98 -0.05 18.47
CA TYR A 421 14.54 -0.73 19.68
C TYR A 421 14.15 -2.18 19.43
N THR A 422 14.23 -2.96 20.50
CA THR A 422 13.70 -4.33 20.54
C THR A 422 12.50 -4.39 21.46
N ARG A 423 11.56 -5.28 21.16
CA ARG A 423 10.40 -5.54 22.02
C ARG A 423 9.95 -6.99 21.93
N MET A 424 9.31 -7.42 23.03
CA MET A 424 8.47 -8.60 23.05
C MET A 424 7.06 -8.19 22.66
N CYS A 425 6.53 -8.76 21.58
CA CYS A 425 5.16 -8.51 21.15
C CYS A 425 4.15 -9.30 22.00
N GLU A 426 2.87 -8.92 21.95
CA GLU A 426 1.80 -9.58 22.71
C GLU A 426 1.61 -11.06 22.33
N ASP A 427 1.92 -11.43 21.09
CA ASP A 427 1.91 -12.79 20.57
C ASP A 427 3.14 -13.63 21.01
N GLY A 428 4.04 -13.04 21.80
CA GLY A 428 5.29 -13.67 22.25
C GLY A 428 6.42 -13.63 21.22
N SER A 429 6.23 -13.03 20.05
CA SER A 429 7.28 -12.83 19.06
C SER A 429 8.28 -11.74 19.50
N PHE A 430 9.51 -11.82 18.98
CA PHE A 430 10.56 -10.84 19.24
C PHE A 430 10.82 -9.99 18.00
N GLU A 431 10.73 -8.67 18.17
CA GLU A 431 10.88 -7.70 17.10
C GLU A 431 12.04 -6.74 17.39
N LEU A 432 12.91 -6.54 16.41
CA LEU A 432 13.80 -5.39 16.29
C LEU A 432 13.17 -4.41 15.31
N LYS A 433 13.03 -3.14 15.68
CA LYS A 433 12.45 -2.11 14.81
C LYS A 433 13.37 -0.91 14.65
N LEU A 434 13.57 -0.52 13.41
CA LEU A 434 14.09 0.79 13.03
C LEU A 434 12.89 1.72 12.95
N PHE A 435 12.75 2.64 13.90
CA PHE A 435 11.57 3.49 14.00
C PHE A 435 11.89 4.93 13.62
N CYS A 436 11.23 5.42 12.60
CA CYS A 436 11.28 6.82 12.18
C CYS A 436 10.41 7.66 13.13
N VAL A 437 11.03 8.38 14.04
CA VAL A 437 10.34 9.26 14.98
C VAL A 437 9.84 10.51 14.27
N ASN A 438 10.65 11.05 13.37
CA ASN A 438 10.34 12.27 12.64
C ASN A 438 10.57 12.08 11.13
N PRO A 439 9.49 11.92 10.33
CA PRO A 439 9.59 11.69 8.89
C PRO A 439 9.77 12.97 8.06
N ARG A 440 10.02 14.11 8.70
CA ARG A 440 10.07 15.45 8.07
C ARG A 440 10.88 15.50 6.78
N GLU A 441 12.16 15.08 6.82
CA GLU A 441 13.05 15.21 5.68
C GLU A 441 12.68 14.26 4.55
N ASN A 442 12.25 13.04 4.87
CA ASN A 442 11.74 12.08 3.90
C ASN A 442 10.49 12.60 3.15
N LEU A 443 9.52 13.13 3.90
CA LEU A 443 8.29 13.71 3.31
C LEU A 443 8.60 14.97 2.48
N LYS A 444 9.52 15.81 2.96
CA LYS A 444 9.97 17.00 2.25
C LYS A 444 10.61 16.66 0.92
N GLU A 445 11.50 15.67 0.89
CA GLU A 445 12.16 15.20 -0.34
C GLU A 445 11.12 14.73 -1.37
N CYS A 446 10.13 13.96 -0.94
CA CYS A 446 9.04 13.52 -1.83
C CYS A 446 8.24 14.70 -2.39
N MET A 447 7.93 15.71 -1.59
CA MET A 447 7.20 16.90 -2.06
C MET A 447 8.00 17.75 -3.03
N LEU A 448 9.34 17.73 -2.96
CA LEU A 448 10.21 18.44 -3.92
C LEU A 448 10.16 17.85 -5.34
N ARG A 449 9.59 16.65 -5.52
CA ARG A 449 9.35 16.05 -6.83
C ARG A 449 8.27 16.76 -7.64
N GLY A 450 7.46 17.60 -6.99
CA GLY A 450 6.41 18.42 -7.60
C GLY A 450 6.68 19.91 -7.52
N ARG A 451 5.86 20.67 -8.21
CA ARG A 451 5.88 22.13 -8.23
C ARG A 451 5.40 22.76 -6.93
N SER A 452 4.30 22.23 -6.39
CA SER A 452 3.61 22.80 -5.23
C SER A 452 2.80 21.73 -4.51
N THR A 453 2.65 21.87 -3.19
CA THR A 453 1.92 20.93 -2.35
C THR A 453 0.92 21.66 -1.47
N ILE A 454 -0.33 21.28 -1.53
CA ILE A 454 -1.41 21.78 -0.67
C ILE A 454 -1.80 20.65 0.29
N LEU A 455 -1.46 20.81 1.57
CA LEU A 455 -1.81 19.88 2.64
C LEU A 455 -3.02 20.47 3.39
N PHE A 456 -4.11 19.75 3.43
CA PHE A 456 -5.33 20.25 4.07
C PHE A 456 -6.01 19.18 4.92
N SER A 457 -6.62 19.64 6.03
CA SER A 457 -7.35 18.81 6.96
C SER A 457 -8.30 19.63 7.82
N ALA A 458 -9.33 18.99 8.35
CA ALA A 458 -10.21 19.61 9.35
C ALA A 458 -9.60 19.62 10.77
N THR A 459 -8.54 18.88 11.00
CA THR A 459 -7.93 18.66 12.32
C THR A 459 -6.45 19.02 12.37
N PHE A 460 -6.05 20.03 11.58
CA PHE A 460 -4.65 20.51 11.50
C PHE A 460 -4.28 21.47 12.65
N LEU A 461 -4.74 21.21 13.85
CA LEU A 461 -4.44 22.05 15.01
C LEU A 461 -3.54 21.33 16.04
N PRO A 462 -2.44 21.96 16.52
CA PRO A 462 -1.87 23.24 16.05
C PRO A 462 -1.17 23.10 14.70
N ILE A 463 -1.42 24.03 13.77
CA ILE A 463 -0.90 23.94 12.40
C ILE A 463 0.64 23.93 12.35
N GLN A 464 1.29 24.67 13.25
CA GLN A 464 2.75 24.73 13.36
C GLN A 464 3.38 23.36 13.67
N TYR A 465 2.71 22.56 14.49
CA TYR A 465 3.15 21.20 14.81
C TYR A 465 3.19 20.34 13.54
N TYR A 466 2.10 20.31 12.78
CA TYR A 466 2.03 19.56 11.53
C TYR A 466 2.96 20.11 10.46
N LYS A 467 3.04 21.44 10.30
CA LYS A 467 3.95 22.08 9.36
C LYS A 467 5.39 21.66 9.60
N ASN A 468 5.82 21.64 10.85
CA ASN A 468 7.17 21.24 11.21
C ASN A 468 7.45 19.77 10.90
N LEU A 469 6.52 18.86 11.19
CA LEU A 469 6.71 17.42 11.03
C LEU A 469 6.44 16.91 9.60
N LEU A 470 5.65 17.66 8.81
CA LEU A 470 5.33 17.33 7.41
C LEU A 470 6.23 18.05 6.41
N GLY A 471 7.43 18.49 6.80
CA GLY A 471 8.42 19.06 5.87
C GLY A 471 8.11 20.48 5.39
N GLY A 472 7.32 21.24 6.14
CA GLY A 472 7.09 22.66 5.86
C GLY A 472 8.29 23.53 6.23
N GLU A 473 8.50 24.61 5.48
CA GLU A 473 9.52 25.62 5.70
C GLU A 473 8.90 26.93 6.21
N LYS A 474 9.75 27.82 6.72
CA LYS A 474 9.29 29.09 7.29
C LYS A 474 8.51 29.94 6.27
N GLU A 475 8.91 29.89 5.02
CA GLU A 475 8.35 30.64 3.90
C GLU A 475 7.08 30.01 3.31
N ASP A 476 6.70 28.82 3.73
CA ASP A 476 5.48 28.14 3.30
C ASP A 476 4.26 28.73 4.01
N TYR A 477 3.12 28.68 3.33
CA TYR A 477 1.90 29.37 3.76
C TYR A 477 1.11 28.54 4.77
N GLU A 478 0.40 29.26 5.63
CA GLU A 478 -0.52 28.71 6.62
C GLU A 478 -1.84 29.46 6.53
N VAL A 479 -2.94 28.73 6.45
CA VAL A 479 -4.27 29.30 6.36
C VAL A 479 -5.22 28.57 7.30
N TYR A 480 -5.98 29.34 8.06
CA TYR A 480 -7.06 28.90 8.91
C TYR A 480 -8.38 29.34 8.29
N ALA A 481 -9.17 28.40 7.81
CA ALA A 481 -10.49 28.69 7.28
C ALA A 481 -11.52 28.76 8.40
N HIS A 482 -12.39 29.75 8.33
CA HIS A 482 -13.49 29.89 9.29
C HIS A 482 -14.53 28.78 9.08
N SER A 483 -15.11 28.30 10.19
CA SER A 483 -16.23 27.39 10.14
C SER A 483 -17.46 28.05 9.53
N VAL A 484 -18.14 27.39 8.63
CA VAL A 484 -19.43 27.82 8.08
C VAL A 484 -20.60 27.60 9.05
N PHE A 485 -20.35 26.87 10.12
CA PHE A 485 -21.36 26.61 11.16
C PHE A 485 -21.29 27.69 12.24
N ASP A 486 -22.42 28.30 12.51
CA ASP A 486 -22.59 29.32 13.55
C ASP A 486 -22.35 28.67 14.94
N PRO A 487 -21.35 29.12 15.69
CA PRO A 487 -21.06 28.57 17.03
C PRO A 487 -22.23 28.79 18.02
N GLU A 488 -23.05 29.82 17.83
CA GLU A 488 -24.18 30.08 18.72
C GLU A 488 -25.31 29.05 18.58
N LYS A 489 -25.36 28.34 17.43
CA LYS A 489 -26.30 27.24 17.19
C LYS A 489 -25.85 25.90 17.75
N ARG A 490 -24.67 25.85 18.38
CA ARG A 490 -24.10 24.64 18.96
C ARG A 490 -24.28 24.61 20.46
N THR A 491 -24.94 23.58 20.97
CA THR A 491 -24.98 23.27 22.41
C THR A 491 -24.00 22.16 22.73
N ILE A 492 -23.18 22.37 23.75
CA ILE A 492 -22.22 21.34 24.26
C ILE A 492 -22.70 20.94 25.64
N LEU A 493 -22.97 19.65 25.84
CA LEU A 493 -23.30 19.04 27.11
C LEU A 493 -22.17 18.11 27.53
N ILE A 494 -21.70 18.22 28.77
CA ILE A 494 -20.62 17.38 29.29
C ILE A 494 -21.15 16.58 30.48
N ALA A 495 -21.20 15.26 30.34
CA ALA A 495 -21.52 14.35 31.43
C ALA A 495 -20.22 14.08 32.23
N GLY A 496 -20.15 14.60 33.44
CA GLY A 496 -18.94 14.53 34.27
C GLY A 496 -18.81 13.25 35.09
N ASP A 497 -19.86 12.43 35.17
CA ASP A 497 -19.96 11.22 35.98
C ASP A 497 -19.70 9.91 35.22
N VAL A 498 -19.60 9.97 33.90
CA VAL A 498 -19.29 8.83 33.01
C VAL A 498 -17.94 8.99 32.32
N THR A 499 -17.32 7.86 31.91
CA THR A 499 -16.02 7.87 31.23
C THR A 499 -15.84 6.66 30.32
N SER A 500 -15.05 6.83 29.26
CA SER A 500 -14.61 5.72 28.39
C SER A 500 -13.29 5.05 28.84
N LYS A 501 -12.68 5.49 29.95
CA LYS A 501 -11.41 4.94 30.45
C LYS A 501 -11.51 3.43 30.67
N PHE A 502 -10.54 2.67 30.15
CA PHE A 502 -10.51 1.22 30.23
C PHE A 502 -10.62 0.70 31.69
N THR A 503 -9.92 1.33 32.62
CA THR A 503 -9.88 0.94 34.04
C THR A 503 -11.19 1.16 34.81
N ARG A 504 -12.14 1.92 34.24
CA ARG A 504 -13.47 2.18 34.84
C ARG A 504 -14.60 1.48 34.09
N ARG A 505 -14.30 0.70 33.06
CA ARG A 505 -15.31 -0.02 32.29
C ARG A 505 -16.01 -1.06 33.18
N SER A 506 -17.30 -0.87 33.37
CA SER A 506 -18.17 -1.78 34.13
C SER A 506 -19.58 -1.75 33.53
N ARG A 507 -20.41 -2.74 33.89
CA ARG A 507 -21.80 -2.77 33.44
C ARG A 507 -22.59 -1.54 33.92
N GLU A 508 -22.27 -1.02 35.08
CA GLU A 508 -22.86 0.21 35.63
C GLU A 508 -22.47 1.43 34.81
N GLU A 509 -21.19 1.54 34.43
CA GLU A 509 -20.69 2.62 33.56
C GLU A 509 -21.38 2.59 32.20
N TYR A 510 -21.50 1.40 31.59
CA TYR A 510 -22.19 1.23 30.32
C TYR A 510 -23.67 1.56 30.40
N TYR A 511 -24.34 1.19 31.49
CA TYR A 511 -25.73 1.55 31.75
C TYR A 511 -25.92 3.07 31.86
N ASN A 512 -25.03 3.75 32.61
CA ASN A 512 -25.10 5.20 32.75
C ASN A 512 -24.90 5.92 31.40
N ILE A 513 -23.97 5.45 30.58
CA ILE A 513 -23.76 5.99 29.22
C ILE A 513 -25.01 5.76 28.36
N ALA A 514 -25.55 4.53 28.34
CA ALA A 514 -26.77 4.20 27.61
C ALA A 514 -27.97 5.06 28.04
N ARG A 515 -28.09 5.32 29.36
CA ARG A 515 -29.09 6.24 29.91
C ARG A 515 -28.93 7.65 29.39
N TYR A 516 -27.69 8.19 29.32
CA TYR A 516 -27.47 9.52 28.76
C TYR A 516 -27.86 9.60 27.29
N ILE A 517 -27.55 8.57 26.50
CA ILE A 517 -27.98 8.47 25.09
C ILE A 517 -29.50 8.54 25.02
N HIS A 518 -30.20 7.72 25.79
CA HIS A 518 -31.66 7.70 25.86
C HIS A 518 -32.25 9.07 26.27
N GLU A 519 -31.68 9.72 27.28
CA GLU A 519 -32.14 11.04 27.75
C GLU A 519 -32.01 12.11 26.66
N VAL A 520 -31.02 12.00 25.77
CA VAL A 520 -30.89 12.91 24.62
C VAL A 520 -31.91 12.59 23.54
N VAL A 521 -32.04 11.30 23.17
CA VAL A 521 -32.88 10.84 22.05
C VAL A 521 -34.37 11.04 22.33
N LYS A 522 -34.85 10.70 23.51
CA LYS A 522 -36.28 10.76 23.86
C LYS A 522 -36.88 12.17 23.83
N ASN A 523 -36.05 13.19 23.92
CA ASN A 523 -36.55 14.60 24.03
C ASN A 523 -36.82 15.26 22.67
N ARG A 524 -36.33 14.70 21.57
CA ARG A 524 -36.54 15.27 20.23
C ARG A 524 -36.41 14.19 19.16
N HIS A 525 -37.39 14.09 18.28
CA HIS A 525 -37.29 13.26 17.08
C HIS A 525 -36.23 13.84 16.13
N GLY A 526 -35.38 12.94 15.61
CA GLY A 526 -34.31 13.32 14.68
C GLY A 526 -33.28 12.22 14.53
N ASN A 527 -32.25 12.49 13.73
CA ASN A 527 -31.13 11.58 13.52
C ASN A 527 -30.03 11.87 14.54
N TYR A 528 -29.57 10.85 15.22
CA TYR A 528 -28.53 10.90 16.23
C TYR A 528 -27.34 10.05 15.82
N MET A 529 -26.12 10.56 16.05
CA MET A 529 -24.89 9.82 15.79
C MET A 529 -24.09 9.70 17.07
N VAL A 530 -23.76 8.48 17.48
CA VAL A 530 -23.02 8.20 18.69
C VAL A 530 -21.66 7.60 18.33
N PHE A 531 -20.56 8.21 18.79
CA PHE A 531 -19.21 7.77 18.55
C PHE A 531 -18.64 7.08 19.78
N PHE A 532 -17.96 5.95 19.58
CA PHE A 532 -17.34 5.17 20.62
C PHE A 532 -15.84 4.97 20.37
N PRO A 533 -15.02 4.79 21.42
CA PRO A 533 -13.57 4.62 21.26
C PRO A 533 -13.14 3.25 20.70
N SER A 534 -14.03 2.25 20.73
CA SER A 534 -13.79 0.92 20.15
C SER A 534 -15.12 0.19 19.88
N TYR A 535 -15.11 -0.77 18.96
CA TYR A 535 -16.26 -1.62 18.63
C TYR A 535 -16.77 -2.39 19.86
N SER A 536 -15.86 -3.04 20.61
CA SER A 536 -16.24 -3.76 21.82
C SER A 536 -16.91 -2.87 22.87
N PHE A 537 -16.47 -1.62 23.03
CA PHE A 537 -17.10 -0.67 23.93
C PHE A 537 -18.50 -0.26 23.44
N MET A 538 -18.65 -0.07 22.15
CA MET A 538 -19.93 0.23 21.49
C MET A 538 -20.93 -0.93 21.68
N GLU A 539 -20.52 -2.17 21.41
CA GLU A 539 -21.36 -3.36 21.53
C GLU A 539 -21.93 -3.52 22.94
N HIS A 540 -21.11 -3.39 23.97
CA HIS A 540 -21.58 -3.49 25.36
C HIS A 540 -22.62 -2.41 25.71
N ILE A 541 -22.44 -1.19 25.23
CA ILE A 541 -23.40 -0.10 25.49
C ILE A 541 -24.67 -0.29 24.66
N TYR A 542 -24.53 -0.73 23.40
CA TYR A 542 -25.67 -0.99 22.51
C TYR A 542 -26.57 -2.12 23.03
N GLU A 543 -25.99 -3.22 23.52
CA GLU A 543 -26.76 -4.31 24.14
C GLU A 543 -27.61 -3.81 25.33
N ILE A 544 -27.01 -2.98 26.19
CA ILE A 544 -27.71 -2.37 27.33
C ILE A 544 -28.77 -1.40 26.83
N TYR A 545 -28.45 -0.57 25.85
CA TYR A 545 -29.42 0.37 25.26
C TYR A 545 -30.61 -0.36 24.69
N LYS A 546 -30.37 -1.41 23.89
CA LYS A 546 -31.40 -2.27 23.30
C LYS A 546 -32.27 -2.95 24.35
N GLN A 547 -31.66 -3.42 25.42
CA GLN A 547 -32.39 -4.15 26.47
C GLN A 547 -33.25 -3.24 27.35
N TYR A 548 -32.82 -2.03 27.66
CA TYR A 548 -33.44 -1.21 28.69
C TYR A 548 -34.07 0.10 28.22
N PHE A 549 -33.67 0.62 27.06
CA PHE A 549 -33.99 1.98 26.66
C PHE A 549 -34.63 2.10 25.28
N MET A 550 -34.27 1.23 24.33
CA MET A 550 -34.73 1.29 22.96
C MET A 550 -36.26 1.12 22.86
N THR A 551 -36.92 1.99 22.11
CA THR A 551 -38.36 1.92 21.84
C THR A 551 -38.65 1.38 20.44
N GLU A 552 -39.92 1.00 20.17
CA GLU A 552 -40.34 0.51 18.85
C GLU A 552 -40.29 1.60 17.75
N GLU A 553 -40.21 2.86 18.15
CA GLU A 553 -40.12 4.01 17.23
C GLU A 553 -38.68 4.34 16.82
N GLU A 554 -37.69 3.66 17.41
CA GLU A 554 -36.27 3.91 17.19
C GLU A 554 -35.66 2.84 16.28
N GLU A 555 -34.96 3.28 15.25
CA GLU A 555 -34.11 2.41 14.43
C GLU A 555 -32.63 2.68 14.76
N CYS A 556 -31.88 1.66 15.12
CA CYS A 556 -30.47 1.74 15.42
C CYS A 556 -29.64 1.09 14.33
N LEU A 557 -28.86 1.89 13.60
CA LEU A 557 -27.86 1.41 12.64
C LEU A 557 -26.52 1.27 13.37
N VAL A 558 -25.95 0.09 13.38
CA VAL A 558 -24.69 -0.20 14.09
C VAL A 558 -23.59 -0.54 13.09
N GLN A 559 -22.51 0.21 13.12
CA GLN A 559 -21.32 -0.07 12.30
C GLN A 559 -20.59 -1.31 12.83
N GLN A 560 -20.32 -2.28 11.96
CA GLN A 560 -19.53 -3.47 12.29
C GLN A 560 -18.08 -3.32 11.85
N GLU A 561 -17.16 -3.98 12.54
CA GLU A 561 -15.73 -3.96 12.24
C GLU A 561 -15.41 -4.59 10.88
N SER A 562 -16.12 -5.66 10.53
CA SER A 562 -15.92 -6.46 9.32
C SER A 562 -16.68 -5.98 8.09
N MET A 563 -17.35 -4.80 8.13
CA MET A 563 -18.06 -4.26 6.97
C MET A 563 -17.16 -4.10 5.76
N ASN A 564 -17.58 -4.68 4.62
CA ASN A 564 -16.99 -4.40 3.33
C ASN A 564 -17.35 -3.00 2.82
N GLU A 565 -16.89 -2.64 1.62
CA GLU A 565 -17.05 -1.28 1.07
C GLU A 565 -18.52 -0.98 0.72
N GLU A 566 -19.24 -1.96 0.17
CA GLU A 566 -20.66 -1.85 -0.20
C GLU A 566 -21.56 -1.74 1.04
N GLU A 567 -21.29 -2.52 2.08
CA GLU A 567 -22.01 -2.45 3.36
C GLU A 567 -21.81 -1.11 4.06
N ARG A 568 -20.60 -0.52 3.97
CA ARG A 568 -20.31 0.81 4.51
C ARG A 568 -21.06 1.91 3.74
N GLU A 569 -21.12 1.79 2.43
CA GLU A 569 -21.84 2.73 1.58
C GLU A 569 -23.35 2.65 1.85
N TYR A 570 -23.90 1.45 1.96
CA TYR A 570 -25.28 1.22 2.36
C TYR A 570 -25.59 1.83 3.74
N PHE A 571 -24.75 1.58 4.74
CA PHE A 571 -24.86 2.16 6.08
C PHE A 571 -24.90 3.69 6.04
N LEU A 572 -24.01 4.30 5.26
CA LEU A 572 -23.95 5.77 5.12
C LEU A 572 -25.16 6.33 4.39
N ASN A 573 -25.62 5.69 3.34
CA ASN A 573 -26.78 6.15 2.57
C ASN A 573 -28.07 6.05 3.40
N ARG A 574 -28.24 4.98 4.14
CA ARG A 574 -29.38 4.81 5.05
C ARG A 574 -29.34 5.82 6.21
N SER A 575 -28.18 6.11 6.76
CA SER A 575 -28.02 7.12 7.81
C SER A 575 -28.33 8.56 7.33
N ARG A 576 -28.30 8.80 6.02
CA ARG A 576 -28.66 10.10 5.39
C ARG A 576 -30.15 10.25 5.12
N GLY A 577 -30.94 9.21 5.33
CA GLY A 577 -32.38 9.23 5.09
C GLY A 577 -32.78 9.11 3.62
N ASN A 578 -31.93 8.60 2.76
CA ASN A 578 -32.29 8.24 1.39
C ASN A 578 -33.04 6.90 1.40
N GLU A 579 -34.37 6.95 1.29
CA GLU A 579 -35.26 5.77 1.29
C GLU A 579 -35.16 4.90 0.01
N ASP A 580 -34.40 5.29 -1.00
CA ASP A 580 -34.38 4.64 -2.34
C ASP A 580 -33.23 3.63 -2.53
N CYS A 581 -32.72 2.99 -1.48
CA CYS A 581 -31.76 1.90 -1.60
C CYS A 581 -32.38 0.54 -1.25
N ASP A 582 -33.24 0.04 -2.12
CA ASP A 582 -33.58 -1.38 -2.15
C ASP A 582 -32.42 -2.17 -2.77
N LEU A 583 -31.74 -2.95 -1.93
CA LEU A 583 -30.80 -3.97 -2.41
C LEU A 583 -31.61 -5.04 -3.15
N GLN A 584 -31.43 -5.11 -4.48
CA GLN A 584 -31.74 -6.30 -5.28
C GLN A 584 -30.59 -7.29 -5.27
#